data_1e701ca3fe0aa5bb5146507fbfe3d2ba
#
_entry.id   1e701ca3fe0aa5bb5146507fbfe3d2ba
#
_cell.length_a   1.000
_cell.length_b   1.000
_cell.length_c   1.000
_cell.angle_alpha   90.00
_cell.angle_beta   90.00
_cell.angle_gamma   90.00
#
_symmetry.space_group_name_H-M   'P 1'
#
loop_
_entity.id
_entity.type
_entity.pdbx_description
1 polymer ?
#
loop_
_entity_poly.entity_id
_entity_poly.type
_entity_poly.pdbx_seq_one_letter_code
_entity_poly.pdbx_strand_id
1 'polypeptide(L)'
;VGSTLAGAALAQAPTAGAPAAPAAGAASGSGPAASGGGQGGGQPGFYRYKLGDIEITAVHDGQALRPLEGLIKNAELADVKKAMADAFLPQDVLPITFTPMAIRSGGKTILFDSGNGDVGAPTTGRTRANLAAAGIDPTKVDIVIISHFHGDHINGLRLKDGTAVYPNAEIMVPAQEWAFWMDDSKMAAAPEGMKGAFQGVRRVFGPIAKDVKQYEWGKEIAPGVTTIDASGHTPGHTAFGIQSGGKSMIQVIDITNHPRLFAAHPDWAAVFDIDAEKAKATRRRMLDMAATERTQLAFYHAPFPATGHVRREGQGYEFVPEQWMSAG
;
A
#
# COMPACT_ATOMS: atom_id res chain seq x y z
N VAL A 1 44.44 30.88 8.12
CA VAL A 1 44.10 30.30 9.40
C VAL A 1 43.08 29.19 9.09
N GLY A 2 43.56 27.95 9.05
CA GLY A 2 42.70 26.80 8.76
C GLY A 2 41.93 26.33 9.99
N SER A 3 40.75 25.80 9.77
CA SER A 3 40.04 25.00 10.75
C SER A 3 39.58 23.71 10.07
N THR A 4 40.21 22.62 10.46
CA THR A 4 39.91 21.25 10.14
C THR A 4 38.67 20.79 10.94
N LEU A 5 37.63 20.31 10.27
CA LEU A 5 36.54 19.61 10.90
C LEU A 5 36.86 18.11 10.90
N ALA A 6 37.01 17.56 12.11
CA ALA A 6 37.20 16.14 12.35
C ALA A 6 35.88 15.38 12.23
N GLY A 7 35.88 14.32 11.42
CA GLY A 7 34.77 13.39 11.33
C GLY A 7 34.74 12.47 12.56
N ALA A 8 33.58 12.36 13.19
CA ALA A 8 33.30 11.38 14.23
C ALA A 8 32.70 10.11 13.59
N ALA A 9 33.46 9.02 13.65
CA ALA A 9 32.98 7.68 13.33
C ALA A 9 32.15 7.15 14.50
N LEU A 10 30.91 6.76 14.26
CA LEU A 10 30.07 6.07 15.24
C LEU A 10 30.44 4.56 15.21
N ALA A 11 31.08 4.13 16.29
CA ALA A 11 31.39 2.74 16.56
C ALA A 11 30.12 1.99 17.00
N GLN A 12 29.90 0.80 16.42
CA GLN A 12 28.86 -0.14 16.85
C GLN A 12 29.25 -0.76 18.20
N ALA A 13 28.31 -0.76 19.15
CA ALA A 13 28.43 -1.47 20.42
C ALA A 13 28.04 -2.95 20.26
N PRO A 14 28.69 -3.90 20.98
CA PRO A 14 28.40 -5.31 20.88
C PRO A 14 27.10 -5.69 21.59
N THR A 15 26.31 -6.60 20.97
CA THR A 15 25.11 -7.17 21.54
C THR A 15 25.44 -8.11 22.68
N ALA A 16 24.89 -7.83 23.87
CA ALA A 16 24.93 -8.72 25.02
C ALA A 16 23.94 -9.88 24.83
N GLY A 17 24.40 -11.12 25.04
CA GLY A 17 23.61 -12.33 24.96
C GLY A 17 22.57 -12.44 26.10
N ALA A 18 21.37 -12.90 25.74
CA ALA A 18 20.32 -13.25 26.69
C ALA A 18 20.59 -14.63 27.33
N PRO A 19 20.20 -14.84 28.60
CA PRO A 19 20.41 -16.13 29.29
C PRO A 19 19.40 -17.20 28.83
N ALA A 20 19.88 -18.45 28.73
CA ALA A 20 19.10 -19.61 28.37
C ALA A 20 18.11 -20.00 29.47
N ALA A 21 16.87 -20.35 29.10
CA ALA A 21 15.86 -20.92 29.97
C ALA A 21 16.06 -22.45 30.16
N PRO A 22 15.67 -23.04 31.28
CA PRO A 22 15.90 -24.46 31.58
C PRO A 22 14.95 -25.38 30.82
N ALA A 23 15.48 -26.55 30.42
CA ALA A 23 14.76 -27.63 29.77
C ALA A 23 13.72 -28.26 30.70
N ALA A 24 12.46 -28.39 30.28
CA ALA A 24 11.43 -29.19 30.90
C ALA A 24 11.25 -30.50 30.13
N GLY A 25 11.19 -31.60 30.89
CA GLY A 25 11.28 -32.95 30.44
C GLY A 25 10.17 -33.49 29.53
N ALA A 26 10.55 -34.47 28.74
CA ALA A 26 9.71 -35.21 27.81
C ALA A 26 8.73 -36.13 28.56
N ALA A 27 7.45 -36.04 28.23
CA ALA A 27 6.45 -37.11 28.49
C ALA A 27 5.97 -37.61 27.12
N SER A 28 6.30 -38.87 26.82
CA SER A 28 5.86 -39.59 25.64
C SER A 28 4.40 -40.02 25.79
N GLY A 29 3.51 -39.50 24.96
CA GLY A 29 2.14 -39.95 24.78
C GLY A 29 1.84 -40.12 23.31
N SER A 30 1.86 -41.37 22.82
CA SER A 30 1.45 -41.73 21.46
C SER A 30 -0.08 -41.73 21.34
N GLY A 31 -0.64 -40.68 20.75
CA GLY A 31 -1.99 -40.64 20.23
C GLY A 31 -2.00 -40.64 18.70
N PRO A 32 -3.07 -41.14 18.01
CA PRO A 32 -3.06 -41.35 16.58
C PRO A 32 -2.96 -40.04 15.81
N ALA A 33 -2.14 -40.04 14.77
CA ALA A 33 -1.95 -38.93 13.84
C ALA A 33 -3.28 -38.57 13.16
N ALA A 34 -3.84 -37.44 13.51
CA ALA A 34 -4.90 -36.82 12.75
C ALA A 34 -4.27 -36.12 11.53
N SER A 35 -4.36 -36.81 10.38
CA SER A 35 -4.16 -36.19 9.07
C SER A 35 -5.33 -35.24 8.79
N GLY A 36 -5.14 -33.98 9.05
CA GLY A 36 -6.09 -32.94 8.73
C GLY A 36 -5.38 -31.60 8.81
N GLY A 37 -4.85 -31.12 7.69
CA GLY A 37 -4.37 -29.76 7.53
C GLY A 37 -5.54 -28.78 7.77
N GLY A 38 -5.88 -28.56 9.03
CA GLY A 38 -6.76 -27.47 9.43
C GLY A 38 -6.04 -26.16 9.14
N GLN A 39 -6.41 -25.50 8.07
CA GLN A 39 -6.19 -24.06 7.95
C GLN A 39 -6.86 -23.45 9.18
N GLY A 40 -6.05 -22.92 10.11
CA GLY A 40 -6.55 -22.18 11.25
C GLY A 40 -7.56 -21.16 10.74
N GLY A 41 -8.80 -21.21 11.26
CA GLY A 41 -9.90 -20.33 10.86
C GLY A 41 -9.61 -18.88 11.22
N GLY A 42 -8.69 -18.27 10.46
CA GLY A 42 -8.45 -16.84 10.48
C GLY A 42 -9.63 -16.11 9.84
N GLN A 43 -9.85 -14.87 10.28
CA GLN A 43 -10.82 -13.99 9.66
C GLN A 43 -10.55 -13.91 8.16
N PRO A 44 -11.58 -13.93 7.27
CA PRO A 44 -11.39 -13.77 5.84
C PRO A 44 -10.70 -12.43 5.56
N GLY A 45 -9.56 -12.46 4.87
CA GLY A 45 -8.78 -11.28 4.53
C GLY A 45 -9.32 -10.55 3.29
N PHE A 46 -10.64 -10.53 3.09
CA PHE A 46 -11.27 -9.76 2.02
C PHE A 46 -12.64 -9.26 2.44
N TYR A 47 -13.07 -8.18 1.80
CA TYR A 47 -14.41 -7.61 1.97
C TYR A 47 -14.98 -7.26 0.61
N ARG A 48 -16.24 -7.66 0.35
CA ARG A 48 -16.94 -7.35 -0.89
C ARG A 48 -18.02 -6.31 -0.69
N TYR A 49 -18.13 -5.43 -1.69
CA TYR A 49 -19.21 -4.46 -1.80
C TYR A 49 -19.45 -4.12 -3.27
N LYS A 50 -20.46 -3.31 -3.56
CA LYS A 50 -20.84 -2.95 -4.93
C LYS A 50 -20.80 -1.44 -5.13
N LEU A 51 -20.34 -1.04 -6.32
CA LEU A 51 -20.50 0.30 -6.86
C LEU A 51 -21.31 0.20 -8.16
N GLY A 52 -22.62 0.49 -8.11
CA GLY A 52 -23.49 0.19 -9.24
C GLY A 52 -23.44 -1.31 -9.57
N ASP A 53 -23.07 -1.65 -10.81
CA ASP A 53 -22.95 -3.01 -11.29
C ASP A 53 -21.55 -3.62 -11.07
N ILE A 54 -20.56 -2.80 -10.67
CA ILE A 54 -19.21 -3.27 -10.38
C ILE A 54 -19.18 -3.94 -9.01
N GLU A 55 -18.73 -5.20 -8.96
CA GLU A 55 -18.33 -5.86 -7.72
C GLU A 55 -16.90 -5.45 -7.37
N ILE A 56 -16.70 -4.98 -6.13
CA ILE A 56 -15.42 -4.58 -5.58
C ILE A 56 -15.03 -5.54 -4.46
N THR A 57 -13.78 -5.98 -4.47
CA THR A 57 -13.19 -6.80 -3.41
C THR A 57 -11.97 -6.08 -2.85
N ALA A 58 -12.07 -5.53 -1.65
CA ALA A 58 -10.90 -5.09 -0.88
C ALA A 58 -10.16 -6.33 -0.38
N VAL A 59 -8.84 -6.38 -0.56
CA VAL A 59 -8.01 -7.55 -0.26
C VAL A 59 -6.95 -7.16 0.75
N HIS A 60 -6.94 -7.78 1.92
CA HIS A 60 -5.97 -7.49 2.98
C HIS A 60 -4.65 -8.23 2.69
N ASP A 61 -3.59 -7.49 2.36
CA ASP A 61 -2.26 -8.06 2.16
C ASP A 61 -1.51 -8.30 3.48
N GLY A 62 -1.92 -7.63 4.53
CA GLY A 62 -1.28 -7.65 5.84
C GLY A 62 -1.03 -6.25 6.37
N GLN A 63 -0.12 -6.17 7.34
CA GLN A 63 0.28 -4.89 7.95
C GLN A 63 1.76 -4.88 8.30
N ALA A 64 2.36 -3.69 8.37
CA ALA A 64 3.69 -3.46 8.90
C ALA A 64 3.63 -2.44 10.04
N LEU A 65 4.53 -2.57 11.03
CA LEU A 65 4.70 -1.60 12.09
C LEU A 65 5.89 -0.69 11.74
N ARG A 66 5.65 0.61 11.69
CA ARG A 66 6.68 1.61 11.37
C ARG A 66 6.96 2.47 12.61
N PRO A 67 8.21 2.60 13.07
CA PRO A 67 8.55 3.54 14.13
C PRO A 67 8.05 4.95 13.81
N LEU A 68 7.52 5.67 14.80
CA LEU A 68 7.05 7.05 14.61
C LEU A 68 8.19 8.03 14.46
N GLU A 69 9.36 7.74 15.06
CA GLU A 69 10.54 8.59 14.97
C GLU A 69 10.98 8.73 13.49
N GLY A 70 11.06 9.98 13.02
CA GLY A 70 11.42 10.29 11.63
C GLY A 70 10.35 9.99 10.58
N LEU A 71 9.18 9.46 10.97
CA LEU A 71 8.08 9.14 10.03
C LEU A 71 7.48 10.40 9.42
N ILE A 72 7.29 11.45 10.22
CA ILE A 72 6.80 12.77 9.79
C ILE A 72 7.97 13.75 9.81
N LYS A 73 8.31 14.32 8.66
CA LYS A 73 9.49 15.17 8.48
C LYS A 73 9.34 16.58 9.08
N ASN A 74 8.12 17.06 9.23
CA ASN A 74 7.79 18.44 9.57
C ASN A 74 6.84 18.57 10.77
N ALA A 75 6.83 17.59 11.67
CA ALA A 75 6.11 17.64 12.93
C ALA A 75 7.00 17.11 14.06
N GLU A 76 6.84 17.68 15.25
CA GLU A 76 7.52 17.20 16.44
C GLU A 76 6.98 15.81 16.83
N LEU A 77 7.86 14.93 17.28
CA LEU A 77 7.48 13.55 17.66
C LEU A 77 6.40 13.54 18.75
N ALA A 78 6.39 14.51 19.65
CA ALA A 78 5.39 14.66 20.70
C ALA A 78 3.99 14.90 20.12
N ASP A 79 3.87 15.72 19.06
CA ASP A 79 2.61 16.00 18.39
C ASP A 79 2.12 14.78 17.63
N VAL A 80 3.03 14.05 16.98
CA VAL A 80 2.70 12.78 16.30
C VAL A 80 2.18 11.74 17.30
N LYS A 81 2.86 11.57 18.45
CA LYS A 81 2.41 10.68 19.53
C LYS A 81 1.07 11.08 20.10
N LYS A 82 0.83 12.37 20.25
CA LYS A 82 -0.48 12.89 20.70
C LYS A 82 -1.57 12.53 19.69
N ALA A 83 -1.36 12.76 18.40
CA ALA A 83 -2.33 12.40 17.35
C ALA A 83 -2.61 10.88 17.31
N MET A 84 -1.59 10.06 17.56
CA MET A 84 -1.76 8.61 17.70
C MET A 84 -2.61 8.25 18.93
N ALA A 85 -2.36 8.87 20.08
CA ALA A 85 -3.14 8.66 21.29
C ALA A 85 -4.61 9.09 21.11
N ASP A 86 -4.84 10.25 20.50
CA ASP A 86 -6.19 10.76 20.20
C ASP A 86 -6.95 9.83 19.23
N ALA A 87 -6.23 9.07 18.39
CA ALA A 87 -6.76 8.05 17.49
C ALA A 87 -6.85 6.64 18.11
N PHE A 88 -6.51 6.46 19.39
CA PHE A 88 -6.42 5.19 20.10
C PHE A 88 -5.44 4.20 19.45
N LEU A 89 -4.37 4.71 18.85
CA LEU A 89 -3.31 3.94 18.20
C LEU A 89 -2.05 3.86 19.10
N PRO A 90 -1.16 2.88 18.88
CA PRO A 90 0.13 2.80 19.57
C PRO A 90 0.94 4.09 19.41
N GLN A 91 1.65 4.55 20.47
CA GLN A 91 2.39 5.83 20.47
C GLN A 91 3.88 5.69 20.12
N ASP A 92 4.32 4.53 19.74
CA ASP A 92 5.72 4.23 19.37
C ASP A 92 5.83 3.72 17.92
N VAL A 93 4.75 3.13 17.38
CA VAL A 93 4.70 2.60 16.02
C VAL A 93 3.40 2.96 15.33
N LEU A 94 3.46 3.21 14.01
CA LEU A 94 2.28 3.30 13.15
C LEU A 94 2.01 1.94 12.53
N PRO A 95 0.86 1.29 12.79
CA PRO A 95 0.43 0.14 12.03
C PRO A 95 -0.07 0.58 10.65
N ILE A 96 0.66 0.21 9.60
CA ILE A 96 0.30 0.49 8.20
C ILE A 96 -0.28 -0.78 7.60
N THR A 97 -1.56 -0.76 7.25
CA THR A 97 -2.25 -1.83 6.52
C THR A 97 -2.02 -1.69 5.02
N PHE A 98 -2.07 -2.79 4.28
CA PHE A 98 -1.93 -2.83 2.83
C PHE A 98 -3.19 -3.46 2.24
N THR A 99 -3.89 -2.73 1.36
CA THR A 99 -5.20 -3.14 0.85
C THR A 99 -5.30 -3.00 -0.67
N PRO A 100 -4.69 -3.92 -1.45
CA PRO A 100 -5.02 -4.07 -2.86
C PRO A 100 -6.52 -4.22 -3.07
N MET A 101 -7.00 -3.82 -4.26
CA MET A 101 -8.42 -3.87 -4.60
C MET A 101 -8.62 -4.58 -5.92
N ALA A 102 -9.51 -5.58 -5.96
CA ALA A 102 -9.95 -6.19 -7.21
C ALA A 102 -11.36 -5.72 -7.56
N ILE A 103 -11.62 -5.54 -8.85
CA ILE A 103 -12.97 -5.23 -9.37
C ILE A 103 -13.34 -6.17 -10.50
N ARG A 104 -14.64 -6.35 -10.69
CA ARG A 104 -15.20 -6.98 -11.91
C ARG A 104 -15.93 -5.94 -12.72
N SER A 105 -15.38 -5.57 -13.88
CA SER A 105 -15.92 -4.54 -14.76
C SER A 105 -15.73 -4.93 -16.23
N GLY A 106 -16.76 -4.74 -17.05
CA GLY A 106 -16.72 -5.07 -18.48
C GLY A 106 -16.39 -6.53 -18.78
N GLY A 107 -16.77 -7.46 -17.92
CA GLY A 107 -16.46 -8.89 -18.03
C GLY A 107 -15.02 -9.27 -17.68
N LYS A 108 -14.20 -8.31 -17.18
CA LYS A 108 -12.81 -8.51 -16.79
C LYS A 108 -12.63 -8.45 -15.27
N THR A 109 -11.67 -9.21 -14.77
CA THR A 109 -11.15 -9.10 -13.40
C THR A 109 -9.92 -8.19 -13.44
N ILE A 110 -10.01 -7.07 -12.76
CA ILE A 110 -8.97 -6.02 -12.70
C ILE A 110 -8.47 -5.91 -11.27
N LEU A 111 -7.16 -5.98 -11.07
CA LEU A 111 -6.52 -5.81 -9.77
C LEU A 111 -5.75 -4.48 -9.76
N PHE A 112 -5.99 -3.67 -8.73
CA PHE A 112 -5.20 -2.46 -8.43
C PHE A 112 -4.17 -2.79 -7.39
N ASP A 113 -2.91 -2.65 -7.77
CA ASP A 113 -1.72 -3.01 -7.01
C ASP A 113 -1.64 -4.49 -6.60
N SER A 114 -0.47 -4.99 -6.31
CA SER A 114 -0.24 -6.42 -6.15
C SER A 114 0.14 -6.86 -4.73
N GLY A 115 0.31 -5.91 -3.82
CA GLY A 115 0.77 -6.19 -2.46
C GLY A 115 2.28 -6.41 -2.35
N ASN A 116 2.70 -6.84 -1.17
CA ASN A 116 4.10 -7.04 -0.78
C ASN A 116 4.73 -8.33 -1.36
N GLY A 117 3.92 -9.27 -1.85
CA GLY A 117 4.41 -10.58 -2.27
C GLY A 117 5.11 -11.31 -1.13
N ASP A 118 6.23 -11.98 -1.43
CA ASP A 118 7.09 -12.65 -0.45
C ASP A 118 8.32 -11.82 -0.03
N VAL A 119 8.34 -10.51 -0.38
CA VAL A 119 9.48 -9.60 -0.15
C VAL A 119 9.27 -8.72 1.09
N GLY A 120 8.04 -8.47 1.50
CA GLY A 120 7.68 -7.61 2.62
C GLY A 120 7.99 -8.19 4.00
N ALA A 121 7.44 -7.57 5.04
CA ALA A 121 7.49 -8.07 6.42
C ALA A 121 6.78 -9.43 6.55
N PRO A 122 7.13 -10.27 7.53
CA PRO A 122 6.48 -11.58 7.72
C PRO A 122 4.95 -11.53 7.93
N THR A 123 4.44 -10.36 8.30
CA THR A 123 3.01 -10.08 8.51
C THR A 123 2.27 -9.63 7.25
N THR A 124 2.94 -9.56 6.09
CA THR A 124 2.41 -9.11 4.79
C THR A 124 2.43 -10.23 3.74
N GLY A 125 2.07 -9.92 2.50
CA GLY A 125 2.16 -10.85 1.36
C GLY A 125 1.00 -11.81 1.25
N ARG A 126 -0.16 -11.46 1.80
CA ARG A 126 -1.36 -12.31 1.82
C ARG A 126 -2.30 -12.08 0.64
N THR A 127 -2.02 -11.11 -0.24
CA THR A 127 -2.88 -10.76 -1.38
C THR A 127 -3.28 -11.98 -2.19
N ARG A 128 -2.32 -12.81 -2.61
CA ARG A 128 -2.59 -14.02 -3.41
C ARG A 128 -3.53 -15.00 -2.72
N ALA A 129 -3.28 -15.28 -1.43
CA ALA A 129 -4.10 -16.21 -0.65
C ALA A 129 -5.52 -15.65 -0.43
N ASN A 130 -5.64 -14.36 -0.14
CA ASN A 130 -6.93 -13.71 0.10
C ASN A 130 -7.74 -13.49 -1.17
N LEU A 131 -7.11 -13.26 -2.33
CA LEU A 131 -7.78 -13.32 -3.64
C LEU A 131 -8.38 -14.71 -3.88
N ALA A 132 -7.59 -15.78 -3.67
CA ALA A 132 -8.08 -17.15 -3.81
C ALA A 132 -9.23 -17.47 -2.85
N ALA A 133 -9.14 -17.05 -1.58
CA ALA A 133 -10.22 -17.17 -0.60
C ALA A 133 -11.47 -16.39 -1.01
N ALA A 134 -11.31 -15.27 -1.71
CA ALA A 134 -12.39 -14.52 -2.33
C ALA A 134 -12.92 -15.14 -3.63
N GLY A 135 -12.43 -16.30 -4.07
CA GLY A 135 -12.82 -16.94 -5.31
C GLY A 135 -12.26 -16.26 -6.57
N ILE A 136 -11.21 -15.46 -6.42
CA ILE A 136 -10.48 -14.82 -7.52
C ILE A 136 -9.16 -15.58 -7.71
N ASP A 137 -9.08 -16.37 -8.77
CA ASP A 137 -7.86 -17.07 -9.15
C ASP A 137 -6.83 -16.07 -9.70
N PRO A 138 -5.66 -15.90 -9.10
CA PRO A 138 -4.64 -14.96 -9.59
C PRO A 138 -4.21 -15.23 -11.04
N THR A 139 -4.27 -16.48 -11.51
CA THR A 139 -3.93 -16.83 -12.90
C THR A 139 -5.00 -16.43 -13.90
N LYS A 140 -6.18 -16.01 -13.43
CA LYS A 140 -7.33 -15.55 -14.23
C LYS A 140 -7.60 -14.06 -14.07
N VAL A 141 -6.72 -13.31 -13.44
CA VAL A 141 -6.75 -11.85 -13.46
C VAL A 141 -6.41 -11.39 -14.87
N ASP A 142 -7.27 -10.55 -15.44
CA ASP A 142 -7.11 -10.07 -16.83
C ASP A 142 -6.17 -8.87 -16.91
N ILE A 143 -6.23 -7.98 -15.91
CA ILE A 143 -5.45 -6.74 -15.87
C ILE A 143 -4.94 -6.51 -14.45
N VAL A 144 -3.66 -6.18 -14.30
CA VAL A 144 -3.13 -5.58 -13.07
C VAL A 144 -2.72 -4.14 -13.38
N ILE A 145 -3.36 -3.20 -12.70
CA ILE A 145 -3.07 -1.77 -12.81
C ILE A 145 -2.23 -1.38 -11.59
N ILE A 146 -1.03 -0.90 -11.82
CA ILE A 146 -0.13 -0.42 -10.77
C ILE A 146 -0.27 1.09 -10.63
N SER A 147 -0.46 1.56 -9.41
CA SER A 147 -0.62 2.97 -9.09
C SER A 147 0.68 3.75 -9.06
N HIS A 148 1.73 3.15 -8.50
CA HIS A 148 3.09 3.66 -8.39
C HIS A 148 4.07 2.53 -8.02
N PHE A 149 5.39 2.82 -7.96
CA PHE A 149 6.40 1.76 -7.89
C PHE A 149 7.01 1.53 -6.50
N HIS A 150 6.35 1.91 -5.40
CA HIS A 150 6.78 1.43 -4.09
C HIS A 150 6.58 -0.09 -3.95
N GLY A 151 7.43 -0.70 -3.12
CA GLY A 151 7.53 -2.16 -3.05
C GLY A 151 6.25 -2.87 -2.63
N ASP A 152 5.48 -2.29 -1.74
CA ASP A 152 4.20 -2.82 -1.26
C ASP A 152 3.07 -2.79 -2.31
N HIS A 153 3.27 -2.10 -3.44
CA HIS A 153 2.34 -2.07 -4.58
C HIS A 153 2.76 -3.02 -5.70
N ILE A 154 4.07 -3.24 -5.89
CA ILE A 154 4.60 -3.97 -7.06
C ILE A 154 5.16 -5.36 -6.74
N ASN A 155 5.59 -5.61 -5.49
CA ASN A 155 6.34 -6.84 -5.17
C ASN A 155 5.53 -8.12 -5.37
N GLY A 156 4.19 -8.04 -5.25
CA GLY A 156 3.29 -9.16 -5.50
C GLY A 156 3.16 -9.56 -6.97
N LEU A 157 3.65 -8.76 -7.92
CA LEU A 157 3.70 -9.16 -9.34
C LEU A 157 4.66 -10.33 -9.58
N ARG A 158 5.77 -10.36 -8.84
CA ARG A 158 6.83 -11.34 -9.04
C ARG A 158 7.50 -11.73 -7.72
N LEU A 159 7.47 -13.01 -7.41
CA LEU A 159 8.09 -13.57 -6.21
C LEU A 159 9.63 -13.49 -6.25
N LYS A 160 10.28 -13.73 -5.12
CA LYS A 160 11.76 -13.71 -4.99
C LYS A 160 12.45 -14.66 -5.96
N ASP A 161 11.84 -15.80 -6.23
CA ASP A 161 12.35 -16.81 -7.16
C ASP A 161 12.12 -16.46 -8.65
N GLY A 162 11.50 -15.32 -8.93
CA GLY A 162 11.19 -14.87 -10.28
C GLY A 162 9.84 -15.33 -10.83
N THR A 163 9.05 -16.10 -10.07
CA THR A 163 7.73 -16.59 -10.50
C THR A 163 6.76 -15.42 -10.68
N ALA A 164 6.12 -15.33 -11.85
CA ALA A 164 5.03 -14.39 -12.10
C ALA A 164 3.76 -14.85 -11.38
N VAL A 165 3.15 -13.97 -10.57
CA VAL A 165 1.93 -14.30 -9.81
C VAL A 165 0.68 -14.18 -10.69
N TYR A 166 0.69 -13.27 -11.65
CA TYR A 166 -0.40 -12.99 -12.59
C TYR A 166 0.05 -13.23 -14.03
N PRO A 167 0.32 -14.50 -14.42
CA PRO A 167 1.03 -14.83 -15.68
C PRO A 167 0.25 -14.49 -16.94
N ASN A 168 -1.06 -14.33 -16.84
CA ASN A 168 -1.95 -14.06 -17.97
C ASN A 168 -2.50 -12.62 -17.99
N ALA A 169 -2.12 -11.79 -16.99
CA ALA A 169 -2.62 -10.43 -16.88
C ALA A 169 -1.85 -9.45 -17.76
N GLU A 170 -2.55 -8.51 -18.38
CA GLU A 170 -1.94 -7.28 -18.89
C GLU A 170 -1.46 -6.43 -17.71
N ILE A 171 -0.18 -6.08 -17.66
CA ILE A 171 0.37 -5.22 -16.61
C ILE A 171 0.40 -3.78 -17.11
N MET A 172 -0.34 -2.89 -16.43
CA MET A 172 -0.45 -1.48 -16.78
C MET A 172 0.18 -0.60 -15.70
N VAL A 173 1.00 0.38 -16.10
CA VAL A 173 1.77 1.23 -15.17
C VAL A 173 1.74 2.69 -15.61
N PRO A 174 1.93 3.67 -14.69
CA PRO A 174 2.04 5.08 -15.08
C PRO A 174 3.32 5.33 -15.90
N ALA A 175 3.20 6.04 -17.00
CA ALA A 175 4.35 6.39 -17.84
C ALA A 175 5.40 7.21 -17.08
N GLN A 176 4.96 8.08 -16.14
CA GLN A 176 5.84 8.91 -15.32
C GLN A 176 6.62 8.10 -14.29
N GLU A 177 6.02 7.03 -13.70
CA GLU A 177 6.73 6.09 -12.83
C GLU A 177 7.80 5.34 -13.62
N TRP A 178 7.42 4.82 -14.78
CA TRP A 178 8.34 4.13 -15.66
C TRP A 178 9.54 5.00 -16.02
N ALA A 179 9.29 6.23 -16.49
CA ALA A 179 10.33 7.19 -16.87
C ALA A 179 11.26 7.57 -15.70
N PHE A 180 10.78 7.53 -14.47
CA PHE A 180 11.60 7.82 -13.30
C PHE A 180 12.41 6.60 -12.84
N TRP A 181 11.75 5.47 -12.56
CA TRP A 181 12.38 4.34 -11.88
C TRP A 181 13.19 3.43 -12.80
N MET A 182 12.92 3.46 -14.11
CA MET A 182 13.66 2.67 -15.10
C MET A 182 14.82 3.43 -15.74
N ASP A 183 15.04 4.69 -15.38
CA ASP A 183 16.14 5.54 -15.86
C ASP A 183 17.44 5.24 -15.07
N ASP A 184 18.50 4.83 -15.78
CA ASP A 184 19.80 4.52 -15.18
C ASP A 184 20.49 5.74 -14.58
N SER A 185 20.30 6.93 -15.18
CA SER A 185 20.90 8.17 -14.67
C SER A 185 20.25 8.60 -13.35
N LYS A 186 18.93 8.43 -13.21
CA LYS A 186 18.22 8.70 -11.96
C LYS A 186 18.62 7.73 -10.86
N MET A 187 18.77 6.44 -11.18
CA MET A 187 19.27 5.45 -10.24
C MET A 187 20.69 5.77 -9.77
N ALA A 188 21.58 6.15 -10.69
CA ALA A 188 22.98 6.48 -10.37
C ALA A 188 23.06 7.74 -9.47
N ALA A 189 22.22 8.74 -9.71
CA ALA A 189 22.15 9.98 -8.95
C ALA A 189 21.35 9.87 -7.63
N ALA A 190 20.62 8.77 -7.42
CA ALA A 190 19.75 8.61 -6.27
C ALA A 190 20.55 8.53 -4.94
N PRO A 191 20.00 9.11 -3.84
CA PRO A 191 20.55 8.89 -2.51
C PRO A 191 20.68 7.39 -2.20
N GLU A 192 21.69 7.01 -1.41
CA GLU A 192 21.96 5.60 -1.09
C GLU A 192 20.73 4.86 -0.56
N GLY A 193 19.95 5.53 0.30
CA GLY A 193 18.69 4.96 0.85
C GLY A 193 17.60 4.65 -0.18
N MET A 194 17.67 5.22 -1.39
CA MET A 194 16.70 4.95 -2.47
C MET A 194 17.17 3.89 -3.47
N LYS A 195 18.46 3.57 -3.50
CA LYS A 195 19.00 2.62 -4.49
C LYS A 195 18.34 1.24 -4.42
N GLY A 196 18.06 0.78 -3.20
CA GLY A 196 17.33 -0.48 -2.98
C GLY A 196 15.93 -0.48 -3.60
N ALA A 197 15.22 0.65 -3.58
CA ALA A 197 13.91 0.79 -4.23
C ALA A 197 14.04 0.67 -5.77
N PHE A 198 15.01 1.37 -6.38
CA PHE A 198 15.30 1.21 -7.82
C PHE A 198 15.63 -0.24 -8.20
N GLN A 199 16.43 -0.92 -7.40
CA GLN A 199 16.77 -2.35 -7.62
C GLN A 199 15.51 -3.23 -7.50
N GLY A 200 14.65 -2.96 -6.52
CA GLY A 200 13.37 -3.66 -6.34
C GLY A 200 12.45 -3.50 -7.56
N VAL A 201 12.32 -2.28 -8.07
CA VAL A 201 11.55 -2.00 -9.29
C VAL A 201 12.11 -2.80 -10.48
N ARG A 202 13.42 -2.80 -10.68
CA ARG A 202 14.06 -3.53 -11.78
C ARG A 202 13.98 -5.04 -11.65
N ARG A 203 13.98 -5.57 -10.42
CA ARG A 203 13.70 -6.99 -10.16
C ARG A 203 12.31 -7.37 -10.66
N VAL A 204 11.32 -6.52 -10.42
CA VAL A 204 9.93 -6.80 -10.81
C VAL A 204 9.72 -6.63 -12.30
N PHE A 205 10.09 -5.47 -12.84
CA PHE A 205 9.74 -5.08 -14.21
C PHE A 205 10.80 -5.42 -15.26
N GLY A 206 12.07 -5.57 -14.90
CA GLY A 206 13.12 -5.89 -15.85
C GLY A 206 12.82 -7.08 -16.75
N PRO A 207 12.38 -8.24 -16.19
CA PRO A 207 12.03 -9.43 -16.98
C PRO A 207 10.85 -9.25 -17.95
N ILE A 208 9.95 -8.28 -17.70
CA ILE A 208 8.72 -8.05 -18.46
C ILE A 208 8.68 -6.67 -19.11
N ALA A 209 9.79 -5.96 -19.17
CA ALA A 209 9.84 -4.56 -19.59
C ALA A 209 9.25 -4.29 -20.99
N LYS A 210 9.29 -5.28 -21.87
CA LYS A 210 8.73 -5.17 -23.25
C LYS A 210 7.23 -5.37 -23.31
N ASP A 211 6.64 -6.00 -22.28
CA ASP A 211 5.24 -6.42 -22.24
C ASP A 211 4.39 -5.49 -21.38
N VAL A 212 5.04 -4.59 -20.60
CA VAL A 212 4.35 -3.63 -19.74
C VAL A 212 3.71 -2.52 -20.57
N LYS A 213 2.41 -2.28 -20.33
CA LYS A 213 1.68 -1.20 -20.96
C LYS A 213 1.72 0.06 -20.10
N GLN A 214 2.21 1.14 -20.64
CA GLN A 214 2.23 2.43 -19.97
C GLN A 214 0.94 3.21 -20.22
N TYR A 215 0.41 3.88 -19.20
CA TYR A 215 -0.76 4.74 -19.31
C TYR A 215 -0.46 6.18 -18.87
N GLU A 216 -1.26 7.12 -19.40
CA GLU A 216 -1.24 8.53 -19.05
C GLU A 216 -2.43 8.88 -18.15
N TRP A 217 -2.34 10.02 -17.42
CA TRP A 217 -3.45 10.54 -16.64
C TRP A 217 -4.59 11.11 -17.47
N GLY A 218 -5.78 11.15 -16.88
CA GLY A 218 -6.99 11.70 -17.50
C GLY A 218 -7.56 10.81 -18.61
N LYS A 219 -7.20 9.52 -18.61
CA LYS A 219 -7.68 8.54 -19.59
C LYS A 219 -8.48 7.43 -18.91
N GLU A 220 -9.52 6.97 -19.60
CA GLU A 220 -10.14 5.68 -19.27
C GLU A 220 -9.21 4.57 -19.79
N ILE A 221 -8.73 3.72 -18.86
CA ILE A 221 -7.75 2.66 -19.15
C ILE A 221 -8.33 1.25 -19.06
N ALA A 222 -9.49 1.13 -18.46
CA ALA A 222 -10.29 -0.08 -18.41
C ALA A 222 -11.77 0.33 -18.23
N PRO A 223 -12.75 -0.55 -18.50
CA PRO A 223 -14.16 -0.19 -18.42
C PRO A 223 -14.55 0.44 -17.08
N GLY A 224 -14.96 1.71 -17.10
CA GLY A 224 -15.34 2.49 -15.92
C GLY A 224 -14.17 2.93 -15.03
N VAL A 225 -12.91 2.82 -15.47
CA VAL A 225 -11.71 3.16 -14.70
C VAL A 225 -10.95 4.31 -15.38
N THR A 226 -10.91 5.47 -14.75
CA THR A 226 -10.19 6.66 -15.22
C THR A 226 -9.02 6.98 -14.31
N THR A 227 -7.87 7.31 -14.90
CA THR A 227 -6.65 7.68 -14.17
C THR A 227 -6.67 9.15 -13.74
N ILE A 228 -6.20 9.44 -12.53
CA ILE A 228 -6.15 10.77 -11.94
C ILE A 228 -4.71 11.08 -11.51
N ASP A 229 -4.16 12.22 -11.90
CA ASP A 229 -2.86 12.68 -11.37
C ASP A 229 -2.95 12.89 -9.86
N ALA A 230 -2.24 12.04 -9.14
CA ALA A 230 -2.07 12.11 -7.70
C ALA A 230 -0.58 12.20 -7.29
N SER A 231 0.27 12.68 -8.22
CA SER A 231 1.72 12.75 -8.06
C SER A 231 2.16 13.62 -6.88
N GLY A 232 3.36 13.33 -6.38
CA GLY A 232 3.99 13.93 -5.21
C GLY A 232 4.54 12.86 -4.27
N HIS A 233 3.73 11.91 -3.85
CA HIS A 233 4.19 10.72 -3.13
C HIS A 233 5.29 10.00 -3.91
N THR A 234 5.02 9.71 -5.18
CA THR A 234 6.02 9.42 -6.21
C THR A 234 5.77 10.28 -7.45
N PRO A 235 6.72 10.36 -8.41
CA PRO A 235 6.56 11.20 -9.60
C PRO A 235 5.35 10.87 -10.47
N GLY A 236 4.94 9.62 -10.52
CA GLY A 236 3.81 9.15 -11.32
C GLY A 236 2.65 8.56 -10.51
N HIS A 237 2.62 8.78 -9.18
CA HIS A 237 1.55 8.26 -8.33
C HIS A 237 0.18 8.63 -8.89
N THR A 238 -0.66 7.61 -9.06
CA THR A 238 -1.95 7.69 -9.76
C THR A 238 -3.06 7.22 -8.83
N ALA A 239 -4.12 8.00 -8.72
CA ALA A 239 -5.41 7.59 -8.16
C ALA A 239 -6.36 7.18 -9.30
N PHE A 240 -7.43 6.46 -8.97
CA PHE A 240 -8.36 5.93 -9.96
C PHE A 240 -9.80 6.32 -9.65
N GLY A 241 -10.45 7.02 -10.59
CA GLY A 241 -11.90 7.19 -10.60
C GLY A 241 -12.57 5.92 -11.11
N ILE A 242 -13.52 5.38 -10.36
CA ILE A 242 -14.29 4.18 -10.72
C ILE A 242 -15.75 4.57 -10.81
N GLN A 243 -16.42 4.25 -11.93
CA GLN A 243 -17.81 4.66 -12.18
C GLN A 243 -18.64 3.50 -12.72
N SER A 244 -19.85 3.35 -12.21
CA SER A 244 -20.84 2.39 -12.70
C SER A 244 -22.27 2.77 -12.27
N GLY A 245 -23.24 2.68 -13.18
CA GLY A 245 -24.64 2.86 -12.86
C GLY A 245 -24.97 4.21 -12.19
N GLY A 246 -24.29 5.29 -12.60
CA GLY A 246 -24.46 6.62 -12.02
C GLY A 246 -23.82 6.81 -10.63
N LYS A 247 -23.14 5.82 -10.12
CA LYS A 247 -22.34 5.89 -8.88
C LYS A 247 -20.86 6.05 -9.21
N SER A 248 -20.12 6.72 -8.32
CA SER A 248 -18.68 6.93 -8.46
C SER A 248 -17.96 6.77 -7.13
N MET A 249 -16.70 6.34 -7.20
CA MET A 249 -15.75 6.36 -6.09
C MET A 249 -14.35 6.68 -6.60
N ILE A 250 -13.45 7.03 -5.70
CA ILE A 250 -12.04 7.23 -6.04
C ILE A 250 -11.20 6.31 -5.16
N GLN A 251 -10.37 5.49 -5.78
CA GLN A 251 -9.28 4.81 -5.10
C GLN A 251 -8.09 5.77 -5.03
N VAL A 252 -7.84 6.31 -3.84
CA VAL A 252 -6.88 7.41 -3.64
C VAL A 252 -5.46 6.93 -3.37
N ILE A 253 -5.27 5.64 -3.19
CA ILE A 253 -3.99 4.97 -2.96
C ILE A 253 -3.23 5.62 -1.79
N ASP A 254 -2.06 6.23 -2.05
CA ASP A 254 -1.11 6.73 -1.06
C ASP A 254 -1.12 8.25 -0.90
N ILE A 255 -2.26 8.91 -1.21
CA ILE A 255 -2.40 10.31 -0.78
C ILE A 255 -2.34 10.44 0.74
N THR A 256 -2.63 9.33 1.47
CA THR A 256 -2.41 9.18 2.92
C THR A 256 -1.81 7.82 3.23
N ASN A 257 -0.75 7.76 4.04
CA ASN A 257 -0.23 6.50 4.58
C ASN A 257 -0.98 6.02 5.83
N HIS A 258 -1.86 6.83 6.37
CA HIS A 258 -2.88 6.49 7.38
C HIS A 258 -3.83 7.68 7.55
N PRO A 259 -5.15 7.56 7.30
CA PRO A 259 -6.06 8.71 7.28
C PRO A 259 -6.20 9.39 8.65
N ARG A 260 -6.05 8.68 9.79
CA ARG A 260 -6.07 9.30 11.13
C ARG A 260 -4.91 10.27 11.36
N LEU A 261 -3.80 10.12 10.64
CA LEU A 261 -2.69 11.06 10.69
C LEU A 261 -2.76 12.06 9.52
N PHE A 262 -2.71 11.57 8.28
CA PHE A 262 -2.49 12.42 7.12
C PHE A 262 -3.77 13.05 6.55
N ALA A 263 -4.96 12.54 6.87
CA ALA A 263 -6.19 13.29 6.58
C ALA A 263 -6.47 14.31 7.69
N ALA A 264 -6.25 13.96 8.97
CA ALA A 264 -6.41 14.90 10.08
C ALA A 264 -5.36 16.03 10.03
N HIS A 265 -4.15 15.73 9.58
CA HIS A 265 -3.02 16.66 9.44
C HIS A 265 -2.50 16.66 8.00
N PRO A 266 -3.24 17.22 7.04
CA PRO A 266 -2.92 17.07 5.61
C PRO A 266 -1.62 17.76 5.19
N ASP A 267 -1.05 18.65 6.03
CA ASP A 267 0.23 19.31 5.81
C ASP A 267 1.43 18.54 6.40
N TRP A 268 1.20 17.40 7.03
CA TRP A 268 2.30 16.56 7.47
C TRP A 268 2.98 15.86 6.30
N ALA A 269 4.31 15.91 6.28
CA ALA A 269 5.14 15.34 5.24
C ALA A 269 5.63 13.95 5.66
N ALA A 270 5.19 12.92 4.97
CA ALA A 270 5.66 11.56 5.23
C ALA A 270 7.11 11.36 4.76
N VAL A 271 7.87 10.52 5.47
CA VAL A 271 9.23 10.13 5.05
C VAL A 271 9.23 9.44 3.67
N PHE A 272 8.11 8.87 3.28
CA PHE A 272 7.92 8.13 2.02
C PHE A 272 7.69 9.05 0.82
N ASP A 273 7.32 10.33 1.04
CA ASP A 273 7.03 11.27 -0.05
C ASP A 273 8.33 11.73 -0.72
N ILE A 274 8.45 11.48 -2.04
CA ILE A 274 9.60 11.91 -2.86
C ILE A 274 9.57 13.44 -3.02
N ASP A 275 8.39 14.01 -3.33
CA ASP A 275 8.13 15.45 -3.35
C ASP A 275 7.07 15.78 -2.30
N ALA A 276 7.52 16.11 -1.09
CA ALA A 276 6.64 16.33 0.04
C ALA A 276 5.68 17.52 -0.16
N GLU A 277 6.12 18.60 -0.81
CA GLU A 277 5.28 19.78 -1.05
C GLU A 277 4.16 19.46 -2.04
N LYS A 278 4.49 18.76 -3.12
CA LYS A 278 3.51 18.30 -4.09
C LYS A 278 2.57 17.26 -3.49
N ALA A 279 3.06 16.33 -2.69
CA ALA A 279 2.24 15.33 -1.99
C ALA A 279 1.19 15.97 -1.07
N LYS A 280 1.59 16.99 -0.28
CA LYS A 280 0.67 17.76 0.57
C LYS A 280 -0.40 18.51 -0.26
N ALA A 281 0.02 19.18 -1.33
CA ALA A 281 -0.90 19.89 -2.22
C ALA A 281 -1.90 18.93 -2.90
N THR A 282 -1.42 17.80 -3.39
CA THR A 282 -2.25 16.74 -3.98
C THR A 282 -3.23 16.17 -2.96
N ARG A 283 -2.77 15.86 -1.76
CA ARG A 283 -3.59 15.36 -0.65
C ARG A 283 -4.73 16.33 -0.33
N ARG A 284 -4.41 17.62 -0.12
CA ARG A 284 -5.44 18.63 0.15
C ARG A 284 -6.46 18.73 -0.98
N ARG A 285 -5.99 18.84 -2.22
CA ARG A 285 -6.87 18.93 -3.40
C ARG A 285 -7.85 17.75 -3.46
N MET A 286 -7.36 16.53 -3.28
CA MET A 286 -8.18 15.33 -3.40
C MET A 286 -9.14 15.16 -2.20
N LEU A 287 -8.69 15.44 -0.99
CA LEU A 287 -9.55 15.37 0.20
C LEU A 287 -10.59 16.49 0.21
N ASP A 288 -10.25 17.72 -0.23
CA ASP A 288 -11.21 18.83 -0.39
C ASP A 288 -12.31 18.49 -1.39
N MET A 289 -11.94 17.95 -2.55
CA MET A 289 -12.87 17.49 -3.56
C MET A 289 -13.79 16.40 -2.99
N ALA A 290 -13.21 15.36 -2.39
CA ALA A 290 -13.98 14.25 -1.85
C ALA A 290 -14.93 14.67 -0.72
N ALA A 291 -14.51 15.58 0.18
CA ALA A 291 -15.35 16.11 1.23
C ALA A 291 -16.50 16.98 0.69
N THR A 292 -16.24 17.77 -0.35
CA THR A 292 -17.23 18.68 -0.97
C THR A 292 -18.28 17.90 -1.76
N GLU A 293 -17.83 16.93 -2.57
CA GLU A 293 -18.67 16.13 -3.45
C GLU A 293 -19.27 14.91 -2.75
N ARG A 294 -18.86 14.65 -1.50
CA ARG A 294 -19.23 13.47 -0.70
C ARG A 294 -18.89 12.16 -1.41
N THR A 295 -17.78 12.17 -2.14
CA THR A 295 -17.31 11.01 -2.92
C THR A 295 -16.86 9.89 -1.99
N GLN A 296 -17.27 8.67 -2.28
CA GLN A 296 -16.73 7.47 -1.62
C GLN A 296 -15.26 7.28 -1.99
N LEU A 297 -14.43 7.00 -1.00
CA LEU A 297 -13.01 6.75 -1.17
C LEU A 297 -12.65 5.31 -0.81
N ALA A 298 -11.70 4.75 -1.55
CA ALA A 298 -10.93 3.58 -1.13
C ALA A 298 -9.47 4.01 -0.94
N PHE A 299 -8.87 3.58 0.15
CA PHE A 299 -7.48 3.85 0.51
C PHE A 299 -6.66 2.57 0.38
N TYR A 300 -5.36 2.70 0.20
CA TYR A 300 -4.47 1.54 0.31
C TYR A 300 -4.04 1.29 1.76
N HIS A 301 -3.82 2.37 2.51
CA HIS A 301 -3.30 2.38 3.88
C HIS A 301 -4.31 2.91 4.91
N ALA A 302 -5.51 2.39 4.95
CA ALA A 302 -6.50 2.71 5.99
C ALA A 302 -6.85 1.45 6.80
N PRO A 303 -7.49 1.59 7.97
CA PRO A 303 -8.07 0.43 8.66
C PRO A 303 -8.96 -0.36 7.71
N PHE A 304 -8.74 -1.68 7.63
CA PHE A 304 -9.50 -2.56 6.73
C PHE A 304 -11.02 -2.50 7.02
N PRO A 305 -11.90 -2.46 6.01
CA PRO A 305 -11.68 -2.68 4.57
C PRO A 305 -11.26 -1.44 3.76
N ALA A 306 -10.75 -0.40 4.40
CA ALA A 306 -10.10 0.76 3.81
C ALA A 306 -11.01 1.61 2.89
N THR A 307 -12.33 1.56 3.09
CA THR A 307 -13.29 2.36 2.31
C THR A 307 -14.18 3.21 3.22
N GLY A 308 -14.60 4.36 2.72
CA GLY A 308 -15.43 5.31 3.45
C GLY A 308 -15.47 6.67 2.80
N HIS A 309 -15.76 7.67 3.59
CA HIS A 309 -15.85 9.08 3.19
C HIS A 309 -14.89 9.93 4.02
N VAL A 310 -14.66 11.15 3.58
CA VAL A 310 -14.01 12.17 4.41
C VAL A 310 -14.95 13.36 4.57
N ARG A 311 -14.88 14.01 5.73
CA ARG A 311 -15.53 15.28 6.00
C ARG A 311 -14.53 16.27 6.55
N ARG A 312 -14.77 17.57 6.36
CA ARG A 312 -13.93 18.61 6.95
C ARG A 312 -14.03 18.58 8.46
N GLU A 313 -12.87 18.61 9.12
CA GLU A 313 -12.74 18.64 10.57
C GLU A 313 -11.57 19.55 10.98
N GLY A 314 -11.85 20.67 11.63
CA GLY A 314 -10.83 21.66 11.97
C GLY A 314 -10.05 22.15 10.76
N GLN A 315 -8.73 21.96 10.80
CA GLN A 315 -7.83 22.31 9.68
C GLN A 315 -7.58 21.14 8.72
N GLY A 316 -8.16 19.97 8.98
CA GLY A 316 -7.99 18.76 8.21
C GLY A 316 -9.31 18.08 7.88
N TYR A 317 -9.27 16.76 7.86
CA TYR A 317 -10.42 15.93 7.51
C TYR A 317 -10.52 14.75 8.46
N GLU A 318 -11.74 14.36 8.78
CA GLU A 318 -12.04 13.10 9.45
C GLU A 318 -12.35 12.02 8.42
N PHE A 319 -11.75 10.86 8.57
CA PHE A 319 -12.14 9.66 7.85
C PHE A 319 -13.32 9.00 8.53
N VAL A 320 -14.44 8.87 7.81
CA VAL A 320 -15.66 8.20 8.23
C VAL A 320 -15.74 6.86 7.50
N PRO A 321 -15.42 5.74 8.18
CA PRO A 321 -15.46 4.43 7.53
C PRO A 321 -16.88 4.11 7.01
N GLU A 322 -16.93 3.37 5.88
CA GLU A 322 -18.18 2.83 5.37
C GLU A 322 -18.80 1.85 6.37
N GLN A 323 -20.13 1.89 6.46
CA GLN A 323 -20.86 0.92 7.28
C GLN A 323 -20.68 -0.48 6.67
N TRP A 324 -20.16 -1.40 7.46
CA TRP A 324 -20.07 -2.80 7.02
C TRP A 324 -21.49 -3.37 6.82
N MET A 325 -21.71 -3.92 5.62
CA MET A 325 -22.97 -4.56 5.24
C MET A 325 -22.65 -5.97 4.73
N SER A 326 -23.39 -6.98 5.19
CA SER A 326 -23.30 -8.29 4.55
C SER A 326 -23.75 -8.19 3.10
N ALA A 327 -23.01 -8.78 2.18
CA ALA A 327 -23.49 -8.93 0.81
C ALA A 327 -24.79 -9.77 0.87
N GLY A 328 -25.90 -9.18 0.43
CA GLY A 328 -27.17 -9.85 0.29
C GLY A 328 -27.17 -10.87 -0.86
#